data_36286c5628b8f7c2253540ab35344d81
#
_entry.id   36286c5628b8f7c2253540ab35344d81
#
_cell.length_a   1.000
_cell.length_b   1.000
_cell.length_c   1.000
_cell.angle_alpha   90.00
_cell.angle_beta   90.00
_cell.angle_gamma   90.00
#
_symmetry.space_group_name_H-M   'P 1'
#
loop_
_entity.id
_entity.type
_entity.pdbx_description
1 polymer ?
#
loop_
_entity_poly.entity_id
_entity_poly.type
_entity_poly.pdbx_seq_one_letter_code
_entity_poly.pdbx_strand_id
1 'polypeptide(L)'
;MTQATGSAGTIRRAMGTAAAVLAATTLLAGCGPKTGPAAAPGTSPTASPKEALLDAVPDGTEGAFRFSGKDASSALTGRIDPESKAFEINTAMAPDSDGITVKMSFLVVEEKLWMKAKFTGHPGLPKFPNKWMALDRSKLTGGGDVPSYDGADQGNAGPLIEAATSVEQQGPGKYVGFIDLTSGNAAQALEDGEAAALGAAGQHVPFTALVGPDEHLTSLTLKIPAAGKRKAYDYVVSYTGYGSTPEITVPTGSAATTAPATAYEMLNS
;
A
#
# COMPACT_ATOMS: atom_id res chain seq x y z
N MET A 1 -6.13 -35.43 -15.66
CA MET A 1 -4.75 -35.22 -16.14
C MET A 1 -4.79 -34.09 -17.14
N THR A 2 -4.50 -32.89 -16.71
CA THR A 2 -4.26 -31.74 -17.62
C THR A 2 -3.24 -30.85 -16.90
N GLN A 3 -2.05 -30.75 -17.49
CA GLN A 3 -0.93 -29.98 -16.97
C GLN A 3 -1.18 -28.49 -17.23
N ALA A 4 -1.07 -27.67 -16.21
CA ALA A 4 -0.95 -26.22 -16.34
C ALA A 4 0.54 -25.86 -16.26
N THR A 5 1.10 -25.37 -17.34
CA THR A 5 2.46 -24.85 -17.46
C THR A 5 2.50 -23.41 -16.95
N GLY A 6 3.12 -23.20 -15.80
CA GLY A 6 3.42 -21.87 -15.28
C GLY A 6 4.57 -21.22 -16.05
N SER A 7 4.36 -20.01 -16.52
CA SER A 7 5.37 -19.17 -17.18
C SER A 7 6.03 -18.26 -16.12
N ALA A 8 7.30 -18.52 -15.82
CA ALA A 8 8.13 -17.66 -14.98
C ALA A 8 8.54 -16.39 -15.75
N GLY A 9 8.02 -15.25 -15.36
CA GLY A 9 8.41 -13.93 -15.88
C GLY A 9 9.72 -13.44 -15.25
N THR A 10 10.78 -13.45 -16.04
CA THR A 10 12.12 -12.96 -15.65
C THR A 10 12.15 -11.44 -15.65
N ILE A 11 12.35 -10.82 -14.49
CA ILE A 11 12.56 -9.38 -14.36
C ILE A 11 14.00 -9.06 -14.79
N ARG A 12 14.17 -8.42 -15.95
CA ARG A 12 15.43 -7.82 -16.39
C ARG A 12 15.55 -6.40 -15.84
N ARG A 13 16.51 -6.18 -14.92
CA ARG A 13 16.97 -4.86 -14.52
C ARG A 13 17.67 -4.18 -15.70
N ALA A 14 17.16 -3.06 -16.17
CA ALA A 14 17.84 -2.15 -17.07
C ALA A 14 18.51 -1.03 -16.24
N MET A 15 19.84 -1.06 -16.19
CA MET A 15 20.67 0.08 -15.70
C MET A 15 20.71 1.15 -16.81
N GLY A 16 20.11 2.30 -16.55
CA GLY A 16 20.23 3.50 -17.37
C GLY A 16 21.39 4.38 -16.87
N THR A 17 22.40 4.55 -17.68
CA THR A 17 23.55 5.46 -17.46
C THR A 17 23.11 6.91 -17.64
N ALA A 18 23.35 7.74 -16.62
CA ALA A 18 23.19 9.19 -16.69
C ALA A 18 24.37 9.82 -17.43
N ALA A 19 24.07 10.51 -18.53
CA ALA A 19 25.03 11.37 -19.23
C ALA A 19 24.93 12.80 -18.67
N ALA A 20 26.01 13.27 -18.02
CA ALA A 20 26.14 14.65 -17.57
C ALA A 20 26.53 15.53 -18.78
N VAL A 21 25.71 16.53 -19.10
CA VAL A 21 26.03 17.59 -20.06
C VAL A 21 26.48 18.83 -19.26
N LEU A 22 27.77 19.14 -19.34
CA LEU A 22 28.36 20.40 -18.87
C LEU A 22 28.10 21.48 -19.92
N ALA A 23 27.28 22.47 -19.59
CA ALA A 23 27.14 23.70 -20.37
C ALA A 23 28.02 24.79 -19.73
N ALA A 24 29.07 25.19 -20.46
CA ALA A 24 29.94 26.32 -20.11
C ALA A 24 29.23 27.62 -20.50
N THR A 25 28.95 28.50 -19.55
CA THR A 25 28.43 29.83 -19.80
C THR A 25 29.57 30.84 -19.73
N THR A 26 29.86 31.48 -20.85
CA THR A 26 30.79 32.62 -21.00
C THR A 26 30.17 33.89 -20.44
N LEU A 27 30.87 34.52 -19.50
CA LEU A 27 30.57 35.84 -18.96
C LEU A 27 31.02 36.91 -19.97
N LEU A 28 30.07 37.68 -20.49
CA LEU A 28 30.30 38.97 -21.14
C LEU A 28 29.86 40.09 -20.22
N ALA A 29 30.84 40.83 -19.73
CA ALA A 29 30.61 42.07 -18.97
C ALA A 29 30.18 43.19 -19.93
N GLY A 30 28.97 43.73 -19.71
CA GLY A 30 28.45 44.88 -20.37
C GLY A 30 27.82 45.84 -19.37
N CYS A 31 28.57 46.92 -19.01
CA CYS A 31 28.05 48.07 -18.25
C CYS A 31 27.10 48.92 -19.13
N GLY A 32 25.86 49.11 -18.70
CA GLY A 32 24.98 50.14 -19.23
C GLY A 32 23.79 50.35 -18.29
N PRO A 33 23.54 51.59 -17.80
CA PRO A 33 22.37 51.86 -16.93
C PRO A 33 21.15 52.05 -17.78
N LYS A 34 20.26 51.01 -17.81
CA LYS A 34 18.89 51.20 -18.27
C LYS A 34 17.94 50.68 -17.19
N THR A 35 17.20 51.62 -16.61
CA THR A 35 16.02 51.34 -15.80
C THR A 35 14.98 50.63 -16.65
N GLY A 36 15.03 49.31 -16.62
CA GLY A 36 13.96 48.44 -17.12
C GLY A 36 12.99 48.10 -15.98
N PRO A 37 11.70 47.85 -16.26
CA PRO A 37 10.76 47.45 -15.24
C PRO A 37 11.25 46.15 -14.55
N ALA A 38 11.19 46.15 -13.21
CA ALA A 38 11.56 45.01 -12.40
C ALA A 38 10.79 43.80 -12.92
N ALA A 39 11.52 42.74 -13.25
CA ALA A 39 10.90 41.44 -13.56
C ALA A 39 10.02 41.05 -12.36
N ALA A 40 8.74 40.81 -12.61
CA ALA A 40 7.83 40.28 -11.61
C ALA A 40 8.46 38.98 -11.05
N PRO A 41 8.37 38.75 -9.74
CA PRO A 41 8.85 37.48 -9.17
C PRO A 41 8.13 36.34 -9.92
N GLY A 42 8.92 35.47 -10.54
CA GLY A 42 8.40 34.31 -11.23
C GLY A 42 7.54 33.50 -10.26
N THR A 43 6.26 33.40 -10.53
CA THR A 43 5.38 32.49 -9.83
C THR A 43 5.93 31.09 -10.07
N SER A 44 6.44 30.43 -9.03
CA SER A 44 6.74 29.00 -9.09
C SER A 44 5.49 28.29 -9.60
N PRO A 45 5.61 27.33 -10.52
CA PRO A 45 4.46 26.58 -10.98
C PRO A 45 3.77 25.94 -9.77
N THR A 46 2.50 26.21 -9.57
CA THR A 46 1.69 25.54 -8.56
C THR A 46 1.60 24.07 -8.97
N ALA A 47 1.91 23.15 -8.05
CA ALA A 47 1.78 21.72 -8.29
C ALA A 47 0.38 21.37 -8.81
N SER A 48 0.28 20.45 -9.73
CA SER A 48 -1.03 19.96 -10.19
C SER A 48 -1.77 19.26 -9.04
N PRO A 49 -3.11 19.18 -9.06
CA PRO A 49 -3.87 18.46 -8.04
C PRO A 49 -3.41 17.01 -7.86
N LYS A 50 -2.95 16.35 -8.92
CA LYS A 50 -2.42 15.00 -8.87
C LYS A 50 -1.06 14.94 -8.16
N GLU A 51 -0.15 15.85 -8.47
CA GLU A 51 1.15 15.95 -7.79
C GLU A 51 0.97 16.25 -6.30
N ALA A 52 0.14 17.23 -5.94
CA ALA A 52 -0.15 17.55 -4.54
C ALA A 52 -0.78 16.36 -3.78
N LEU A 53 -1.59 15.54 -4.46
CA LEU A 53 -2.16 14.34 -3.85
C LEU A 53 -1.12 13.22 -3.71
N LEU A 54 -0.19 13.07 -4.65
CA LEU A 54 0.91 12.12 -4.55
C LEU A 54 1.90 12.49 -3.44
N ASP A 55 2.19 13.78 -3.29
CA ASP A 55 3.07 14.29 -2.22
C ASP A 55 2.47 14.04 -0.82
N ALA A 56 1.15 13.88 -0.72
CA ALA A 56 0.47 13.59 0.53
C ALA A 56 0.48 12.10 0.92
N VAL A 57 0.87 11.20 0.01
CA VAL A 57 0.97 9.75 0.29
C VAL A 57 2.12 9.51 1.27
N PRO A 58 1.94 8.61 2.28
CA PRO A 58 3.02 8.30 3.22
C PRO A 58 4.31 7.86 2.54
N ASP A 59 5.40 8.56 2.77
CA ASP A 59 6.74 8.27 2.22
C ASP A 59 7.73 7.75 3.27
N GLY A 60 7.35 7.78 4.55
CA GLY A 60 8.15 7.31 5.67
C GLY A 60 8.78 8.41 6.51
N THR A 61 8.54 9.67 6.21
CA THR A 61 9.05 10.82 7.01
C THR A 61 8.10 11.24 8.14
N GLU A 62 6.88 10.69 8.16
CA GLU A 62 5.79 11.10 9.07
C GLU A 62 5.89 10.50 10.49
N GLY A 63 6.91 9.67 10.74
CA GLY A 63 6.99 8.84 11.93
C GLY A 63 6.00 7.68 11.92
N ALA A 64 5.80 7.00 13.04
CA ALA A 64 4.88 5.87 13.12
C ALA A 64 3.42 6.31 13.01
N PHE A 65 2.61 5.53 12.28
CA PHE A 65 1.17 5.79 12.08
C PHE A 65 0.36 4.50 11.99
N ARG A 66 -0.96 4.64 11.95
CA ARG A 66 -1.92 3.53 11.79
C ARG A 66 -2.50 3.56 10.39
N PHE A 67 -2.78 2.39 9.87
CA PHE A 67 -3.56 2.24 8.64
C PHE A 67 -4.70 1.26 8.80
N SER A 68 -5.69 1.37 7.94
CA SER A 68 -6.75 0.39 7.78
C SER A 68 -7.12 0.28 6.31
N GLY A 69 -7.51 -0.92 5.89
CA GLY A 69 -7.99 -1.21 4.56
C GLY A 69 -9.28 -2.01 4.60
N LYS A 70 -10.10 -1.82 3.58
CA LYS A 70 -11.32 -2.60 3.37
C LYS A 70 -11.54 -2.76 1.87
N ASP A 71 -11.83 -3.99 1.48
CA ASP A 71 -12.28 -4.36 0.13
C ASP A 71 -13.63 -5.09 0.17
N ALA A 72 -13.97 -5.85 -0.87
CA ALA A 72 -15.22 -6.60 -0.98
C ALA A 72 -15.34 -7.75 0.02
N SER A 73 -14.23 -8.36 0.44
CA SER A 73 -14.17 -9.65 1.14
C SER A 73 -13.47 -9.56 2.49
N SER A 74 -12.62 -8.55 2.68
CA SER A 74 -11.74 -8.45 3.83
C SER A 74 -11.69 -7.05 4.43
N ALA A 75 -11.25 -7.00 5.67
CA ALA A 75 -10.85 -5.78 6.33
C ALA A 75 -9.53 -6.04 7.08
N LEU A 76 -8.64 -5.06 7.00
CA LEU A 76 -7.36 -5.10 7.67
C LEU A 76 -7.12 -3.83 8.48
N THR A 77 -6.32 -3.94 9.51
CA THR A 77 -5.84 -2.80 10.30
C THR A 77 -4.38 -3.03 10.65
N GLY A 78 -3.64 -1.95 10.85
CA GLY A 78 -2.24 -2.12 11.20
C GLY A 78 -1.58 -0.85 11.70
N ARG A 79 -0.28 -0.98 11.95
CA ARG A 79 0.62 0.11 12.29
C ARG A 79 1.84 0.00 11.39
N ILE A 80 2.38 1.14 11.05
CA ILE A 80 3.62 1.27 10.28
C ILE A 80 4.57 2.12 11.09
N ASP A 81 5.82 1.71 11.14
CA ASP A 81 6.92 2.42 11.78
C ASP A 81 8.09 2.45 10.79
N PRO A 82 8.17 3.51 9.98
CA PRO A 82 9.18 3.59 8.92
C PRO A 82 10.61 3.63 9.45
N GLU A 83 10.84 4.28 10.60
CA GLU A 83 12.17 4.39 11.20
C GLU A 83 12.74 3.01 11.59
N SER A 84 11.89 2.17 12.16
CA SER A 84 12.25 0.79 12.53
C SER A 84 12.11 -0.20 11.35
N LYS A 85 11.72 0.25 10.15
CA LYS A 85 11.36 -0.62 9.01
C LYS A 85 10.42 -1.74 9.44
N ALA A 86 9.37 -1.34 10.14
CA ALA A 86 8.46 -2.28 10.79
C ALA A 86 7.00 -2.00 10.45
N PHE A 87 6.21 -3.05 10.40
CA PHE A 87 4.76 -2.94 10.38
C PHE A 87 4.09 -4.11 11.09
N GLU A 88 2.90 -3.85 11.59
CA GLU A 88 1.97 -4.84 12.10
C GLU A 88 0.71 -4.79 11.28
N ILE A 89 0.24 -5.93 10.78
CA ILE A 89 -1.03 -6.07 10.07
C ILE A 89 -1.90 -7.08 10.78
N ASN A 90 -3.17 -6.75 10.93
CA ASN A 90 -4.20 -7.59 11.52
C ASN A 90 -5.32 -7.79 10.50
N THR A 91 -5.58 -9.01 10.11
CA THR A 91 -6.65 -9.39 9.20
C THR A 91 -7.72 -10.20 9.93
N ALA A 92 -8.97 -9.95 9.60
CA ALA A 92 -10.09 -10.76 10.05
C ALA A 92 -10.94 -11.09 8.81
N MET A 93 -10.95 -12.37 8.46
CA MET A 93 -11.80 -12.87 7.37
C MET A 93 -13.21 -13.07 7.90
N ALA A 94 -14.21 -12.72 7.10
CA ALA A 94 -15.59 -13.08 7.39
C ALA A 94 -15.73 -14.61 7.50
N PRO A 95 -16.71 -15.12 8.27
CA PRO A 95 -16.98 -16.54 8.32
C PRO A 95 -17.18 -17.10 6.90
N ASP A 96 -16.50 -18.20 6.59
CA ASP A 96 -16.72 -18.94 5.34
C ASP A 96 -18.07 -19.71 5.36
N SER A 97 -18.31 -20.52 4.31
CA SER A 97 -19.54 -21.34 4.19
C SER A 97 -19.74 -22.33 5.34
N ASP A 98 -18.66 -22.72 6.03
CA ASP A 98 -18.66 -23.66 7.16
C ASP A 98 -18.69 -22.93 8.51
N GLY A 99 -18.78 -21.60 8.49
CA GLY A 99 -18.80 -20.75 9.69
C GLY A 99 -17.45 -20.58 10.35
N ILE A 100 -16.37 -20.93 9.65
CA ILE A 100 -15.00 -20.77 10.15
C ILE A 100 -14.57 -19.31 10.02
N THR A 101 -14.11 -18.73 11.11
CA THR A 101 -13.50 -17.40 11.13
C THR A 101 -12.01 -17.51 11.37
N VAL A 102 -11.22 -16.84 10.54
CA VAL A 102 -9.77 -16.78 10.65
C VAL A 102 -9.37 -15.35 11.01
N LYS A 103 -8.59 -15.21 12.09
CA LYS A 103 -7.91 -13.97 12.45
C LYS A 103 -6.43 -14.21 12.39
N MET A 104 -5.72 -13.43 11.59
CA MET A 104 -4.27 -13.49 11.49
C MET A 104 -3.67 -12.11 11.77
N SER A 105 -2.53 -12.12 12.43
CA SER A 105 -1.71 -10.93 12.61
C SER A 105 -0.29 -11.27 12.21
N PHE A 106 0.32 -10.38 11.47
CA PHE A 106 1.75 -10.43 11.17
C PHE A 106 2.44 -9.21 11.76
N LEU A 107 3.66 -9.41 12.19
CA LEU A 107 4.55 -8.36 12.63
C LEU A 107 5.88 -8.54 11.91
N VAL A 108 6.30 -7.52 11.21
CA VAL A 108 7.60 -7.44 10.53
C VAL A 108 8.42 -6.37 11.21
N VAL A 109 9.67 -6.66 11.50
CA VAL A 109 10.67 -5.69 11.93
C VAL A 109 11.94 -6.00 11.17
N GLU A 110 12.32 -5.13 10.23
CA GLU A 110 13.36 -5.40 9.25
C GLU A 110 13.08 -6.68 8.46
N GLU A 111 13.93 -7.69 8.56
CA GLU A 111 13.76 -9.01 7.93
C GLU A 111 13.08 -10.05 8.83
N LYS A 112 12.88 -9.74 10.11
CA LYS A 112 12.28 -10.64 11.08
C LYS A 112 10.77 -10.63 10.98
N LEU A 113 10.16 -11.80 11.13
CA LEU A 113 8.74 -12.02 10.95
C LEU A 113 8.16 -12.81 12.10
N TRP A 114 7.02 -12.35 12.59
CA TRP A 114 6.20 -13.04 13.58
C TRP A 114 4.76 -13.11 13.10
N MET A 115 4.06 -14.14 13.55
CA MET A 115 2.63 -14.27 13.33
C MET A 115 1.86 -14.59 14.60
N LYS A 116 0.59 -14.28 14.60
CA LYS A 116 -0.45 -14.86 15.45
C LYS A 116 -1.57 -15.35 14.57
N ALA A 117 -2.18 -16.48 14.94
CA ALA A 117 -3.36 -16.96 14.25
C ALA A 117 -4.39 -17.49 15.25
N LYS A 118 -5.67 -17.25 14.96
CA LYS A 118 -6.79 -17.76 15.74
C LYS A 118 -7.89 -18.22 14.79
N PHE A 119 -8.29 -19.46 14.92
CA PHE A 119 -9.40 -20.07 14.21
C PHE A 119 -10.56 -20.29 15.16
N THR A 120 -11.78 -20.00 14.72
CA THR A 120 -13.01 -20.22 15.48
C THR A 120 -14.11 -20.68 14.54
N GLY A 121 -15.14 -21.36 15.07
CA GLY A 121 -16.34 -21.77 14.32
C GLY A 121 -16.52 -23.28 14.23
N HIS A 122 -15.46 -24.08 14.25
CA HIS A 122 -15.57 -25.54 14.11
C HIS A 122 -14.67 -26.30 15.10
N PRO A 123 -15.10 -27.44 15.64
CA PRO A 123 -14.23 -28.34 16.40
C PRO A 123 -13.11 -28.92 15.53
N GLY A 124 -11.91 -29.07 16.10
CA GLY A 124 -10.75 -29.69 15.38
C GLY A 124 -9.87 -28.70 14.62
N LEU A 125 -10.20 -27.41 14.57
CA LEU A 125 -9.34 -26.40 13.98
C LEU A 125 -8.00 -26.27 14.71
N PRO A 126 -6.90 -25.91 14.00
CA PRO A 126 -5.60 -25.68 14.60
C PRO A 126 -5.67 -24.68 15.77
N LYS A 127 -4.97 -25.02 16.87
CA LYS A 127 -4.86 -24.14 18.04
C LYS A 127 -3.43 -23.62 18.14
N PHE A 128 -3.27 -22.32 18.04
CA PHE A 128 -2.01 -21.64 18.19
C PHE A 128 -1.91 -20.95 19.55
N PRO A 129 -0.70 -20.76 20.10
CA PRO A 129 -0.50 -19.98 21.32
C PRO A 129 -0.90 -18.52 21.07
N ASN A 130 -1.50 -17.88 22.08
CA ASN A 130 -1.81 -16.44 22.03
C ASN A 130 -0.55 -15.59 22.28
N LYS A 131 0.48 -15.81 21.48
CA LYS A 131 1.80 -15.16 21.52
C LYS A 131 2.28 -14.91 20.09
N TRP A 132 3.22 -14.02 19.91
CA TRP A 132 3.91 -13.86 18.65
C TRP A 132 4.79 -15.10 18.37
N MET A 133 4.51 -15.78 17.29
CA MET A 133 5.26 -16.94 16.83
C MET A 133 6.32 -16.48 15.84
N ALA A 134 7.59 -16.55 16.22
CA ALA A 134 8.71 -16.18 15.34
C ALA A 134 8.81 -17.19 14.19
N LEU A 135 8.75 -16.68 12.97
CA LEU A 135 8.85 -17.45 11.75
C LEU A 135 10.27 -17.41 11.19
N ASP A 136 10.74 -18.55 10.74
CA ASP A 136 11.97 -18.72 9.97
C ASP A 136 11.60 -18.64 8.48
N ARG A 137 11.98 -17.54 7.80
CA ARG A 137 11.67 -17.33 6.39
C ARG A 137 12.18 -18.45 5.47
N SER A 138 13.28 -19.12 5.85
CA SER A 138 13.85 -20.24 5.05
C SER A 138 12.94 -21.46 4.98
N LYS A 139 11.95 -21.56 5.89
CA LYS A 139 10.96 -22.65 5.94
C LYS A 139 9.65 -22.31 5.23
N LEU A 140 9.55 -21.11 4.67
CA LEU A 140 8.38 -20.64 3.93
C LEU A 140 8.62 -20.90 2.44
N THR A 141 7.91 -21.88 1.89
CA THR A 141 8.09 -22.35 0.51
C THR A 141 7.10 -21.74 -0.48
N GLY A 142 6.01 -21.18 0.03
CA GLY A 142 4.91 -20.60 -0.75
C GLY A 142 5.17 -19.20 -1.32
N GLY A 143 6.38 -18.69 -1.28
CA GLY A 143 6.96 -17.55 -2.05
C GLY A 143 6.20 -16.24 -2.22
N GLY A 144 4.89 -16.17 -1.97
CA GLY A 144 4.07 -15.02 -2.36
C GLY A 144 3.38 -14.28 -1.22
N ASP A 145 2.96 -14.97 -0.18
CA ASP A 145 1.97 -14.39 0.74
C ASP A 145 2.52 -13.97 2.10
N VAL A 146 3.85 -14.00 2.27
CA VAL A 146 4.46 -13.63 3.55
C VAL A 146 4.85 -12.17 3.53
N PRO A 147 4.28 -11.35 4.43
CA PRO A 147 4.54 -9.92 4.43
C PRO A 147 6.03 -9.57 4.59
N SER A 148 6.49 -8.57 3.86
CA SER A 148 7.81 -7.93 4.00
C SER A 148 7.61 -6.42 4.07
N TYR A 149 8.52 -5.72 4.75
CA TYR A 149 8.49 -4.27 4.73
C TYR A 149 9.09 -3.77 3.40
N ASP A 150 8.29 -3.08 2.61
CA ASP A 150 8.65 -2.53 1.29
C ASP A 150 8.38 -1.02 1.17
N GLY A 151 8.12 -0.36 2.30
CA GLY A 151 7.91 1.09 2.36
C GLY A 151 6.78 1.49 3.32
N ALA A 152 6.49 2.77 3.37
CA ALA A 152 5.45 3.32 4.24
C ALA A 152 4.04 3.18 3.68
N ASP A 153 3.87 3.19 2.37
CA ASP A 153 2.55 3.07 1.72
C ASP A 153 2.09 1.61 1.61
N GLN A 154 1.82 0.98 2.74
CA GLN A 154 1.28 -0.39 2.81
C GLN A 154 -0.15 -0.53 2.26
N GLY A 155 -0.83 0.59 2.02
CA GLY A 155 -2.17 0.62 1.42
C GLY A 155 -2.15 0.77 -0.10
N ASN A 156 -0.98 0.86 -0.72
CA ASN A 156 -0.79 1.09 -2.17
C ASN A 156 -1.56 2.32 -2.70
N ALA A 157 -1.69 3.37 -1.90
CA ALA A 157 -2.38 4.60 -2.31
C ALA A 157 -1.63 5.32 -3.44
N GLY A 158 -0.29 5.34 -3.38
CA GLY A 158 0.56 5.93 -4.43
C GLY A 158 0.29 5.34 -5.81
N PRO A 159 0.45 4.02 -6.01
CA PRO A 159 0.15 3.36 -7.28
C PRO A 159 -1.28 3.59 -7.78
N LEU A 160 -2.27 3.66 -6.89
CA LEU A 160 -3.64 3.97 -7.25
C LEU A 160 -3.78 5.41 -7.76
N ILE A 161 -3.18 6.38 -7.07
CA ILE A 161 -3.20 7.80 -7.48
C ILE A 161 -2.39 8.00 -8.76
N GLU A 162 -1.27 7.30 -8.94
CA GLU A 162 -0.50 7.31 -10.20
C GLU A 162 -1.33 6.87 -11.40
N ALA A 163 -2.22 5.88 -11.21
CA ALA A 163 -3.14 5.42 -12.24
C ALA A 163 -4.37 6.32 -12.45
N ALA A 164 -4.49 7.43 -11.70
CA ALA A 164 -5.59 8.37 -11.89
C ALA A 164 -5.50 9.05 -13.26
N THR A 165 -6.59 8.96 -14.02
CA THR A 165 -6.79 9.58 -15.35
C THR A 165 -7.27 11.01 -15.24
N SER A 166 -7.88 11.38 -14.10
CA SER A 166 -8.20 12.75 -13.74
C SER A 166 -8.14 12.94 -12.23
N VAL A 167 -7.70 14.12 -11.79
CA VAL A 167 -7.71 14.55 -10.39
C VAL A 167 -8.16 16.00 -10.32
N GLU A 168 -9.17 16.28 -9.52
CA GLU A 168 -9.70 17.62 -9.27
C GLU A 168 -9.74 17.88 -7.76
N GLN A 169 -9.32 19.06 -7.34
CA GLN A 169 -9.46 19.49 -5.96
C GLN A 169 -10.81 20.19 -5.77
N GLN A 170 -11.69 19.60 -4.95
CA GLN A 170 -13.04 20.12 -4.66
C GLN A 170 -13.12 20.95 -3.37
N GLY A 171 -12.00 21.47 -2.89
CA GLY A 171 -11.90 22.25 -1.66
C GLY A 171 -10.66 21.87 -0.86
N PRO A 172 -10.42 22.49 0.31
CA PRO A 172 -9.26 22.19 1.11
C PRO A 172 -9.16 20.69 1.46
N GLY A 173 -8.07 20.05 1.07
CA GLY A 173 -7.78 18.65 1.38
C GLY A 173 -8.72 17.61 0.75
N LYS A 174 -9.65 17.98 -0.14
CA LYS A 174 -10.54 17.03 -0.80
C LYS A 174 -10.26 16.93 -2.29
N TYR A 175 -9.94 15.73 -2.75
CA TYR A 175 -9.67 15.40 -4.15
C TYR A 175 -10.65 14.35 -4.65
N VAL A 176 -11.03 14.46 -5.91
CA VAL A 176 -11.89 13.50 -6.60
C VAL A 176 -11.38 13.27 -8.02
N GLY A 177 -11.78 12.18 -8.64
CA GLY A 177 -11.42 11.89 -10.02
C GLY A 177 -11.75 10.46 -10.40
N PHE A 178 -11.02 9.96 -11.39
CA PHE A 178 -11.16 8.61 -11.90
C PHE A 178 -9.80 7.91 -11.96
N ILE A 179 -9.81 6.61 -11.67
CA ILE A 179 -8.64 5.73 -11.71
C ILE A 179 -8.89 4.62 -12.72
N ASP A 180 -7.85 4.27 -13.49
CA ASP A 180 -7.83 3.06 -14.33
C ASP A 180 -7.25 1.89 -13.53
N LEU A 181 -8.10 0.93 -13.17
CA LEU A 181 -7.74 -0.29 -12.45
C LEU A 181 -7.50 -1.49 -13.38
N THR A 182 -7.47 -1.29 -14.69
CA THR A 182 -7.34 -2.42 -15.64
C THR A 182 -5.90 -2.80 -15.96
N SER A 183 -4.93 -2.00 -15.53
CA SER A 183 -3.53 -2.20 -15.86
C SER A 183 -2.56 -1.71 -14.79
N GLY A 184 -1.30 -2.16 -14.87
CA GLY A 184 -0.22 -1.72 -13.99
C GLY A 184 -0.42 -2.15 -12.53
N ASN A 185 0.22 -1.41 -11.62
CA ASN A 185 0.19 -1.71 -10.19
C ASN A 185 -1.19 -1.44 -9.56
N ALA A 186 -1.99 -0.56 -10.15
CA ALA A 186 -3.34 -0.28 -9.65
C ALA A 186 -4.28 -1.48 -9.75
N ALA A 187 -4.04 -2.39 -10.70
CA ALA A 187 -4.82 -3.62 -10.85
C ALA A 187 -4.66 -4.58 -9.64
N GLN A 188 -3.60 -4.42 -8.83
CA GLN A 188 -3.38 -5.21 -7.62
C GLN A 188 -4.40 -4.90 -6.50
N ALA A 189 -5.15 -3.80 -6.59
CA ALA A 189 -6.26 -3.50 -5.70
C ALA A 189 -7.50 -4.37 -5.96
N LEU A 190 -7.53 -5.11 -7.06
CA LEU A 190 -8.60 -5.99 -7.47
C LEU A 190 -8.23 -7.45 -7.23
N GLU A 191 -9.23 -8.30 -7.00
CA GLU A 191 -9.02 -9.74 -6.96
C GLU A 191 -8.74 -10.32 -8.36
N ASP A 192 -8.17 -11.53 -8.39
CA ASP A 192 -7.86 -12.22 -9.64
C ASP A 192 -9.08 -12.33 -10.57
N GLY A 193 -8.88 -11.87 -11.81
CA GLY A 193 -9.93 -11.86 -12.83
C GLY A 193 -10.95 -10.73 -12.71
N GLU A 194 -10.95 -9.94 -11.66
CA GLU A 194 -11.90 -8.85 -11.46
C GLU A 194 -11.68 -7.71 -12.46
N ALA A 195 -10.43 -7.37 -12.75
CA ALA A 195 -10.10 -6.36 -13.78
C ALA A 195 -10.71 -6.73 -15.15
N ALA A 196 -10.62 -8.00 -15.53
CA ALA A 196 -11.22 -8.50 -16.77
C ALA A 196 -12.76 -8.45 -16.73
N ALA A 197 -13.37 -8.76 -15.59
CA ALA A 197 -14.81 -8.71 -15.42
C ALA A 197 -15.38 -7.27 -15.43
N LEU A 198 -14.62 -6.30 -14.94
CA LEU A 198 -14.97 -4.88 -14.99
C LEU A 198 -14.92 -4.32 -16.42
N GLY A 199 -13.98 -4.79 -17.24
CA GLY A 199 -13.81 -4.31 -18.61
C GLY A 199 -13.66 -2.79 -18.68
N ALA A 200 -14.43 -2.13 -19.55
CA ALA A 200 -14.36 -0.66 -19.68
C ALA A 200 -14.76 0.11 -18.41
N ALA A 201 -15.58 -0.46 -17.54
CA ALA A 201 -15.95 0.18 -16.27
C ALA A 201 -14.75 0.30 -15.32
N GLY A 202 -13.78 -0.63 -15.40
CA GLY A 202 -12.54 -0.60 -14.62
C GLY A 202 -11.59 0.53 -15.02
N GLN A 203 -11.75 1.12 -16.22
CA GLN A 203 -10.92 2.23 -16.70
C GLN A 203 -11.35 3.60 -16.13
N HIS A 204 -12.55 3.67 -15.52
CA HIS A 204 -13.13 4.92 -15.02
C HIS A 204 -13.73 4.73 -13.64
N VAL A 205 -12.96 4.19 -12.70
CA VAL A 205 -13.42 3.97 -11.32
C VAL A 205 -13.36 5.30 -10.56
N PRO A 206 -14.50 5.81 -10.06
CA PRO A 206 -14.52 7.05 -9.29
C PRO A 206 -13.76 6.89 -7.98
N PHE A 207 -12.99 7.92 -7.60
CA PHE A 207 -12.36 7.97 -6.29
C PHE A 207 -12.61 9.28 -5.56
N THR A 208 -12.45 9.24 -4.25
CA THR A 208 -12.35 10.39 -3.36
C THR A 208 -11.14 10.19 -2.46
N ALA A 209 -10.27 11.20 -2.37
CA ALA A 209 -9.16 11.24 -1.43
C ALA A 209 -9.30 12.43 -0.49
N LEU A 210 -8.92 12.23 0.77
CA LEU A 210 -8.90 13.26 1.80
C LEU A 210 -7.47 13.41 2.33
N VAL A 211 -7.00 14.64 2.33
CA VAL A 211 -5.72 15.08 2.89
C VAL A 211 -6.00 15.89 4.14
N GLY A 212 -5.34 15.58 5.23
CA GLY A 212 -5.49 16.26 6.51
C GLY A 212 -4.84 17.64 6.55
N PRO A 213 -5.00 18.36 7.66
CA PRO A 213 -4.41 19.69 7.84
C PRO A 213 -2.86 19.67 7.87
N ASP A 214 -2.27 18.52 8.17
CA ASP A 214 -0.82 18.30 8.19
C ASP A 214 -0.29 17.84 6.82
N GLU A 215 -1.08 18.04 5.75
CA GLU A 215 -0.77 17.71 4.35
C GLU A 215 -0.56 16.20 4.08
N HIS A 216 -0.92 15.31 5.02
CA HIS A 216 -0.86 13.87 4.85
C HIS A 216 -2.20 13.28 4.41
N LEU A 217 -2.14 12.27 3.54
CA LEU A 217 -3.31 11.50 3.12
C LEU A 217 -3.98 10.84 4.32
N THR A 218 -5.26 11.08 4.53
CA THR A 218 -6.04 10.46 5.61
C THR A 218 -6.96 9.36 5.11
N SER A 219 -7.42 9.44 3.85
CA SER A 219 -8.17 8.34 3.23
C SER A 219 -8.17 8.41 1.71
N LEU A 220 -8.25 7.23 1.10
CA LEU A 220 -8.53 7.03 -0.33
C LEU A 220 -9.68 6.02 -0.43
N THR A 221 -10.75 6.41 -1.11
CA THR A 221 -11.92 5.56 -1.35
C THR A 221 -12.19 5.44 -2.84
N LEU A 222 -12.20 4.21 -3.35
CA LEU A 222 -12.57 3.88 -4.71
C LEU A 222 -13.95 3.24 -4.71
N LYS A 223 -14.82 3.65 -5.62
CA LYS A 223 -16.15 3.05 -5.80
C LYS A 223 -16.12 2.03 -6.92
N ILE A 224 -15.80 0.78 -6.55
CA ILE A 224 -15.70 -0.33 -7.51
C ILE A 224 -17.10 -0.71 -7.98
N PRO A 225 -17.40 -0.64 -9.30
CA PRO A 225 -18.73 -1.00 -9.81
C PRO A 225 -18.96 -2.51 -9.74
N ALA A 226 -20.21 -2.92 -9.86
CA ALA A 226 -20.57 -4.33 -9.94
C ALA A 226 -19.99 -4.97 -11.21
N ALA A 227 -19.44 -6.19 -11.09
CA ALA A 227 -18.86 -6.94 -12.20
C ALA A 227 -19.15 -8.44 -12.09
N GLY A 228 -19.69 -9.02 -13.12
CA GLY A 228 -20.06 -10.44 -13.12
C GLY A 228 -21.05 -10.78 -11.99
N LYS A 229 -20.64 -11.63 -11.06
CA LYS A 229 -21.43 -12.01 -9.87
C LYS A 229 -21.18 -11.11 -8.65
N ARG A 230 -20.16 -10.25 -8.70
CA ARG A 230 -19.78 -9.37 -7.59
C ARG A 230 -20.63 -8.11 -7.59
N LYS A 231 -21.12 -7.74 -6.42
CA LYS A 231 -21.82 -6.47 -6.21
C LYS A 231 -20.81 -5.32 -6.17
N ALA A 232 -21.28 -4.10 -6.44
CA ALA A 232 -20.49 -2.90 -6.21
C ALA A 232 -20.06 -2.79 -4.73
N TYR A 233 -18.84 -2.30 -4.50
CA TYR A 233 -18.29 -2.11 -3.17
C TYR A 233 -17.35 -0.89 -3.12
N ASP A 234 -17.06 -0.43 -1.92
CA ASP A 234 -16.04 0.57 -1.68
C ASP A 234 -14.72 -0.12 -1.30
N TYR A 235 -13.66 0.15 -2.06
CA TYR A 235 -12.28 -0.11 -1.64
C TYR A 235 -11.80 1.10 -0.87
N VAL A 236 -11.37 0.91 0.37
CA VAL A 236 -11.01 2.03 1.27
C VAL A 236 -9.65 1.78 1.88
N VAL A 237 -8.79 2.78 1.83
CA VAL A 237 -7.56 2.85 2.62
C VAL A 237 -7.64 4.10 3.49
N SER A 238 -7.24 4.00 4.76
CA SER A 238 -7.23 5.14 5.69
C SER A 238 -5.97 5.12 6.53
N TYR A 239 -5.46 6.32 6.83
CA TYR A 239 -4.26 6.55 7.62
C TYR A 239 -4.56 7.51 8.76
N THR A 240 -4.04 7.25 9.95
CA THR A 240 -4.29 8.07 11.15
C THR A 240 -3.12 8.02 12.13
N GLY A 241 -3.01 9.05 12.97
CA GLY A 241 -2.06 9.07 14.07
C GLY A 241 -0.60 9.18 13.64
N TYR A 242 -0.34 9.89 12.57
CA TYR A 242 1.00 10.24 12.10
C TYR A 242 1.84 10.83 13.23
N GLY A 243 3.05 10.31 13.44
CA GLY A 243 3.98 10.72 14.48
C GLY A 243 3.51 10.53 15.93
N SER A 244 2.25 10.12 16.15
CA SER A 244 1.68 9.90 17.49
C SER A 244 1.40 8.42 17.81
N THR A 245 1.61 7.53 16.84
CA THR A 245 1.47 6.09 17.05
C THR A 245 2.74 5.55 17.74
N PRO A 246 2.61 4.68 18.77
CA PRO A 246 3.78 4.08 19.41
C PRO A 246 4.62 3.27 18.44
N GLU A 247 5.94 3.37 18.58
CA GLU A 247 6.92 2.57 17.84
C GLU A 247 6.63 1.07 17.91
N ILE A 248 7.08 0.37 16.88
CA ILE A 248 6.96 -1.09 16.81
C ILE A 248 8.26 -1.72 17.32
N THR A 249 8.13 -2.58 18.33
CA THR A 249 9.27 -3.25 18.93
C THR A 249 9.22 -4.76 18.72
N VAL A 250 10.40 -5.37 18.65
CA VAL A 250 10.55 -6.84 18.57
C VAL A 250 9.93 -7.51 19.79
N PRO A 251 9.02 -8.49 19.63
CA PRO A 251 8.47 -9.23 20.74
C PRO A 251 9.54 -10.07 21.44
N THR A 252 9.63 -9.98 22.75
CA THR A 252 10.63 -10.68 23.57
C THR A 252 10.01 -11.43 24.74
N GLY A 253 10.77 -12.34 25.35
CA GLY A 253 10.39 -13.07 26.57
C GLY A 253 9.05 -13.81 26.43
N SER A 254 8.13 -13.56 27.37
CA SER A 254 6.82 -14.24 27.39
C SER A 254 5.87 -13.85 26.26
N ALA A 255 6.15 -12.76 25.55
CA ALA A 255 5.34 -12.25 24.43
C ALA A 255 5.61 -13.02 23.12
N ALA A 256 6.74 -13.73 23.02
CA ALA A 256 7.15 -14.46 21.83
C ALA A 256 7.38 -15.95 22.10
N THR A 257 7.35 -16.75 21.04
CA THR A 257 7.71 -18.18 21.02
C THR A 257 8.16 -18.55 19.59
N THR A 258 8.82 -19.69 19.44
CA THR A 258 9.12 -20.24 18.12
C THR A 258 7.84 -20.76 17.46
N ALA A 259 7.68 -20.55 16.17
CA ALA A 259 6.55 -21.09 15.42
C ALA A 259 6.58 -22.63 15.38
N PRO A 260 5.48 -23.32 15.68
CA PRO A 260 5.38 -24.77 15.55
C PRO A 260 5.34 -25.20 14.08
N ALA A 261 5.60 -26.46 13.78
CA ALA A 261 5.56 -27.01 12.41
C ALA A 261 4.21 -26.75 11.72
N THR A 262 3.11 -26.85 12.46
CA THR A 262 1.76 -26.60 11.95
C THR A 262 1.53 -25.15 11.44
N ALA A 263 2.31 -24.18 11.92
CA ALA A 263 2.26 -22.82 11.40
C ALA A 263 2.86 -22.74 9.98
N TYR A 264 3.95 -23.46 9.75
CA TYR A 264 4.57 -23.55 8.42
C TYR A 264 3.73 -24.37 7.44
N GLU A 265 3.12 -25.49 7.91
CA GLU A 265 2.19 -26.29 7.11
C GLU A 265 1.03 -25.42 6.60
N MET A 266 0.47 -24.57 7.47
CA MET A 266 -0.61 -23.65 7.10
C MET A 266 -0.17 -22.57 6.11
N LEU A 267 1.04 -22.01 6.28
CA LEU A 267 1.52 -20.92 5.41
C LEU A 267 2.06 -21.41 4.06
N ASN A 268 2.36 -22.71 3.96
CA ASN A 268 2.87 -23.35 2.74
C ASN A 268 1.79 -24.13 1.96
N SER A 269 0.52 -24.13 2.44
CA SER A 269 -0.61 -24.89 1.87
C SER A 269 -1.24 -24.25 0.62
#